data_aa12f05ef5f5b5d562cb660fc3e326d2
#
_entry.id   aa12f05ef5f5b5d562cb660fc3e326d2
#
_cell.length_a   1.000
_cell.length_b   1.000
_cell.length_c   1.000
_cell.angle_alpha   90.00
_cell.angle_beta   90.00
_cell.angle_gamma   90.00
#
_symmetry.space_group_name_H-M   'P 1'
#
loop_
_entity.id
_entity.type
_entity.pdbx_description
1 polymer ?
#
loop_
_entity_poly.entity_id
_entity_poly.type
_entity_poly.pdbx_seq_one_letter_code
_entity_poly.pdbx_strand_id
1 'polypeptide(L)'
;MILGISASPHKGGKVETLVQEVLSASRLPSEMVRLHDISVGPCKACNGCWANNKWVIKDDWKTLRKKILDAKALVIGSWAFSGMIDSATKALMERFWSFRHHHLLTQGRVGAVVVAGSNSELAGKLGDSLLQFMQNYGIKALGRITAAGANPCLGCRDSLNDCEYSAVVAQYGLLERIGTALYHPIENQLHALKDARVLGQSLGHKVNHLMARGVSAEAV
;
A
#
# COMPACT_ATOMS: atom_id res chain seq x y z
N MET A 1 -14.52 10.76 1.82
CA MET A 1 -13.28 10.52 2.59
C MET A 1 -12.26 9.77 1.74
N ILE A 2 -11.00 9.80 2.14
CA ILE A 2 -9.92 8.99 1.56
C ILE A 2 -9.56 7.89 2.56
N LEU A 3 -9.36 6.67 2.08
CA LEU A 3 -8.93 5.54 2.90
C LEU A 3 -7.48 5.19 2.58
N GLY A 4 -6.60 5.31 3.57
CA GLY A 4 -5.26 4.74 3.56
C GLY A 4 -5.29 3.30 4.09
N ILE A 5 -4.58 2.41 3.43
CA ILE A 5 -4.42 1.01 3.86
C ILE A 5 -2.93 0.71 3.91
N SER A 6 -2.39 0.44 5.08
CA SER A 6 -0.98 0.09 5.28
C SER A 6 -0.82 -1.40 5.54
N ALA A 7 0.01 -2.05 4.74
CA ALA A 7 0.41 -3.45 4.93
C ALA A 7 1.77 -3.60 5.64
N SER A 8 2.34 -2.51 6.13
CA SER A 8 3.58 -2.58 6.90
C SER A 8 3.35 -3.22 8.28
N PRO A 9 4.19 -4.19 8.69
CA PRO A 9 4.14 -4.73 10.04
C PRO A 9 4.66 -3.70 11.09
N HIS A 10 5.45 -2.73 10.64
CA HIS A 10 6.07 -1.73 11.52
C HIS A 10 5.16 -0.51 11.68
N LYS A 11 4.61 -0.33 12.89
CA LYS A 11 3.85 0.86 13.26
C LYS A 11 4.75 2.09 13.22
N GLY A 12 4.28 3.18 12.59
CA GLY A 12 5.08 4.38 12.37
C GLY A 12 6.26 4.20 11.41
N GLY A 13 6.33 3.06 10.70
CA GLY A 13 7.39 2.80 9.71
C GLY A 13 7.20 3.60 8.41
N LYS A 14 8.18 3.52 7.51
CA LYS A 14 8.25 4.31 6.27
C LYS A 14 6.98 4.29 5.43
N VAL A 15 6.40 3.10 5.22
CA VAL A 15 5.16 2.94 4.45
C VAL A 15 4.02 3.71 5.11
N GLU A 16 3.84 3.53 6.41
CA GLU A 16 2.77 4.18 7.17
C GLU A 16 2.95 5.70 7.18
N THR A 17 4.18 6.18 7.41
CA THR A 17 4.52 7.61 7.36
C THR A 17 4.18 8.22 6.00
N LEU A 18 4.56 7.56 4.89
CA LEU A 18 4.28 8.07 3.55
C LEU A 18 2.78 8.01 3.21
N VAL A 19 2.06 6.96 3.62
CA VAL A 19 0.60 6.91 3.47
C VAL A 19 -0.04 8.07 4.23
N GLN A 20 0.38 8.31 5.48
CA GLN A 20 -0.14 9.41 6.30
C GLN A 20 0.17 10.78 5.69
N GLU A 21 1.35 10.94 5.07
CA GLU A 21 1.73 12.18 4.38
C GLU A 21 0.82 12.45 3.17
N VAL A 22 0.51 11.41 2.36
CA VAL A 22 -0.46 11.51 1.26
C VAL A 22 -1.84 11.91 1.79
N LEU A 23 -2.32 11.25 2.85
CA LEU A 23 -3.62 11.54 3.44
C LEU A 23 -3.70 12.99 3.94
N SER A 24 -2.71 13.43 4.70
CA SER A 24 -2.64 14.79 5.25
C SER A 24 -2.58 15.85 4.16
N ALA A 25 -1.75 15.63 3.13
CA ALA A 25 -1.59 16.57 2.02
C ALA A 25 -2.83 16.67 1.13
N SER A 26 -3.73 15.69 1.16
CA SER A 26 -5.00 15.74 0.42
C SER A 26 -5.98 16.79 0.95
N ARG A 27 -5.83 17.19 2.22
CA ARG A 27 -6.73 18.12 2.94
C ARG A 27 -8.20 17.67 2.98
N LEU A 28 -8.45 16.37 2.84
CA LEU A 28 -9.78 15.78 2.90
C LEU A 28 -9.92 14.88 4.14
N PRO A 29 -11.15 14.67 4.64
CA PRO A 29 -11.39 13.67 5.67
C PRO A 29 -10.79 12.34 5.26
N SER A 30 -9.99 11.75 6.11
CA SER A 30 -9.26 10.52 5.83
C SER A 30 -9.21 9.59 7.04
N GLU A 31 -9.07 8.32 6.77
CA GLU A 31 -8.85 7.27 7.76
C GLU A 31 -7.71 6.39 7.28
N MET A 32 -6.93 5.85 8.20
CA MET A 32 -5.91 4.84 7.90
C MET A 32 -6.23 3.53 8.61
N VAL A 33 -6.17 2.42 7.87
CA VAL A 33 -6.29 1.06 8.38
C VAL A 33 -4.96 0.35 8.20
N ARG A 34 -4.47 -0.28 9.26
CA ARG A 34 -3.30 -1.16 9.22
C ARG A 34 -3.78 -2.60 9.06
N LEU A 35 -3.32 -3.31 8.03
CA LEU A 35 -3.74 -4.70 7.79
C LEU A 35 -3.26 -5.65 8.89
N HIS A 36 -2.17 -5.32 9.57
CA HIS A 36 -1.67 -6.11 10.69
C HIS A 36 -2.45 -5.94 12.01
N ASP A 37 -3.36 -4.96 12.08
CA ASP A 37 -4.23 -4.76 13.25
C ASP A 37 -5.61 -5.45 13.07
N ILE A 38 -5.84 -6.07 11.91
CA ILE A 38 -7.09 -6.75 11.56
C ILE A 38 -6.82 -8.13 10.95
N SER A 39 -7.78 -9.02 11.03
CA SER A 39 -7.68 -10.37 10.45
C SER A 39 -8.33 -10.40 9.07
N VAL A 40 -7.53 -10.27 8.01
CA VAL A 40 -7.98 -10.41 6.62
C VAL A 40 -7.09 -11.44 5.91
N GLY A 41 -7.57 -12.67 5.85
CA GLY A 41 -6.86 -13.75 5.17
C GLY A 41 -7.02 -13.71 3.64
N PRO A 42 -6.31 -14.58 2.90
CA PRO A 42 -6.40 -14.68 1.44
C PRO A 42 -7.78 -15.16 0.98
N CYS A 43 -8.05 -15.01 -0.31
CA CYS A 43 -9.22 -15.60 -0.96
C CYS A 43 -9.12 -17.14 -0.93
N LYS A 44 -10.22 -17.81 -0.57
CA LYS A 44 -10.30 -19.29 -0.53
C LYS A 44 -10.88 -19.89 -1.82
N ALA A 45 -11.06 -19.10 -2.86
CA ALA A 45 -11.69 -19.51 -4.12
C ALA A 45 -13.03 -20.26 -3.95
N CYS A 46 -13.78 -19.91 -2.90
CA CYS A 46 -15.03 -20.58 -2.53
C CYS A 46 -16.22 -20.20 -3.41
N ASN A 47 -16.03 -19.24 -4.32
CA ASN A 47 -17.02 -18.73 -5.28
C ASN A 47 -18.31 -18.11 -4.65
N GLY A 48 -18.36 -17.99 -3.34
CA GLY A 48 -19.54 -17.48 -2.62
C GLY A 48 -19.91 -16.02 -2.96
N CYS A 49 -18.99 -15.25 -3.56
CA CYS A 49 -19.23 -13.88 -3.99
C CYS A 49 -19.75 -13.75 -5.45
N TRP A 50 -19.79 -14.83 -6.24
CA TRP A 50 -20.10 -14.76 -7.65
C TRP A 50 -21.50 -14.22 -7.95
N ALA A 51 -22.49 -14.64 -7.18
CA ALA A 51 -23.88 -14.31 -7.46
C ALA A 51 -24.22 -12.82 -7.24
N ASN A 52 -23.53 -12.14 -6.32
CA ASN A 52 -24.02 -10.84 -5.84
C ASN A 52 -22.95 -9.93 -5.24
N ASN A 53 -21.67 -10.19 -5.50
CA ASN A 53 -20.54 -9.48 -4.88
C ASN A 53 -20.53 -9.54 -3.34
N LYS A 54 -21.33 -10.44 -2.70
CA LYS A 54 -21.36 -10.56 -1.25
C LYS A 54 -20.25 -11.48 -0.76
N TRP A 55 -19.74 -11.09 0.34
CA TRP A 55 -18.68 -11.75 1.06
C TRP A 55 -19.22 -12.88 1.96
N VAL A 56 -18.55 -14.02 2.03
CA VAL A 56 -18.99 -15.19 2.82
C VAL A 56 -17.98 -15.67 3.88
N ILE A 57 -16.71 -15.31 3.79
CA ILE A 57 -15.70 -15.68 4.80
C ILE A 57 -15.86 -14.77 6.04
N LYS A 58 -15.92 -15.37 7.21
CA LYS A 58 -16.09 -14.66 8.49
C LYS A 58 -14.72 -14.16 8.99
N ASP A 59 -14.38 -12.92 8.67
CA ASP A 59 -13.20 -12.20 9.13
C ASP A 59 -13.46 -10.69 9.04
N ASP A 60 -12.44 -9.86 9.33
CA ASP A 60 -12.55 -8.39 9.34
C ASP A 60 -12.72 -7.76 7.95
N TRP A 61 -12.68 -8.57 6.88
CA TRP A 61 -12.95 -8.08 5.52
C TRP A 61 -14.31 -7.38 5.43
N LYS A 62 -15.32 -7.83 6.16
CA LYS A 62 -16.65 -7.20 6.16
C LYS A 62 -16.55 -5.70 6.49
N THR A 63 -15.78 -5.37 7.53
CA THR A 63 -15.59 -3.99 7.98
C THR A 63 -14.69 -3.21 7.02
N LEU A 64 -13.55 -3.80 6.60
CA LEU A 64 -12.64 -3.16 5.66
C LEU A 64 -13.31 -2.92 4.30
N ARG A 65 -14.07 -3.91 3.80
CA ARG A 65 -14.84 -3.80 2.57
C ARG A 65 -15.78 -2.59 2.58
N LYS A 66 -16.52 -2.40 3.69
CA LYS A 66 -17.40 -1.23 3.84
C LYS A 66 -16.61 0.07 3.73
N LYS A 67 -15.48 0.20 4.45
CA LYS A 67 -14.62 1.39 4.38
C LYS A 67 -14.10 1.65 2.97
N ILE A 68 -13.69 0.59 2.23
CA ILE A 68 -13.25 0.69 0.83
C ILE A 68 -14.39 1.21 -0.06
N LEU A 69 -15.60 0.72 0.12
CA LEU A 69 -16.76 1.12 -0.69
C LEU A 69 -17.25 2.54 -0.34
N ASP A 70 -17.13 2.97 0.91
CA ASP A 70 -17.50 4.33 1.34
C ASP A 70 -16.46 5.38 0.90
N ALA A 71 -15.21 4.97 0.67
CA ALA A 71 -14.14 5.86 0.27
C ALA A 71 -14.25 6.31 -1.20
N LYS A 72 -13.94 7.58 -1.48
CA LYS A 72 -13.82 8.12 -2.84
C LYS A 72 -12.43 7.93 -3.42
N ALA A 73 -11.45 7.72 -2.56
CA ALA A 73 -10.08 7.41 -2.96
C ALA A 73 -9.41 6.40 -2.02
N LEU A 74 -8.46 5.63 -2.57
CA LEU A 74 -7.68 4.63 -1.84
C LEU A 74 -6.19 4.95 -1.96
N VAL A 75 -5.47 4.85 -0.83
CA VAL A 75 -4.00 4.88 -0.81
C VAL A 75 -3.52 3.54 -0.25
N ILE A 76 -2.89 2.71 -1.08
CA ILE A 76 -2.39 1.38 -0.67
C ILE A 76 -0.89 1.47 -0.43
N GLY A 77 -0.49 1.20 0.80
CA GLY A 77 0.90 1.10 1.22
C GLY A 77 1.34 -0.35 1.39
N SER A 78 2.40 -0.74 0.68
CA SER A 78 3.00 -2.07 0.66
C SER A 78 4.50 -2.02 0.90
N TRP A 79 5.10 -3.16 1.14
CA TRP A 79 6.54 -3.30 1.22
C TRP A 79 7.02 -4.53 0.45
N ALA A 80 8.28 -4.49 0.02
CA ALA A 80 8.88 -5.59 -0.71
C ALA A 80 9.42 -6.66 0.25
N PHE A 81 8.99 -7.89 0.07
CA PHE A 81 9.53 -9.06 0.74
C PHE A 81 10.11 -10.02 -0.31
N SER A 82 11.41 -10.29 -0.24
CA SER A 82 12.10 -11.20 -1.18
C SER A 82 11.77 -10.93 -2.66
N GLY A 83 11.72 -9.67 -3.05
CA GLY A 83 11.44 -9.27 -4.43
C GLY A 83 9.96 -9.24 -4.82
N MET A 84 9.04 -9.56 -3.91
CA MET A 84 7.60 -9.63 -4.13
C MET A 84 6.83 -8.66 -3.23
N ILE A 85 5.57 -8.44 -3.56
CA ILE A 85 4.62 -7.74 -2.68
C ILE A 85 4.40 -8.60 -1.42
N ASP A 86 4.34 -7.96 -0.26
CA ASP A 86 4.08 -8.62 1.01
C ASP A 86 2.75 -9.39 1.04
N SER A 87 2.65 -10.37 1.93
CA SER A 87 1.51 -11.28 2.01
C SER A 87 0.20 -10.58 2.38
N ALA A 88 0.24 -9.55 3.23
CA ALA A 88 -0.96 -8.83 3.64
C ALA A 88 -1.53 -8.00 2.48
N THR A 89 -0.67 -7.33 1.69
CA THR A 89 -1.07 -6.67 0.44
C THR A 89 -1.63 -7.68 -0.56
N LYS A 90 -0.98 -8.83 -0.72
CA LYS A 90 -1.45 -9.87 -1.65
C LYS A 90 -2.81 -10.42 -1.23
N ALA A 91 -3.02 -10.70 0.06
CA ALA A 91 -4.32 -11.10 0.59
C ALA A 91 -5.39 -10.03 0.31
N LEU A 92 -5.09 -8.75 0.57
CA LEU A 92 -5.98 -7.64 0.23
C LEU A 92 -6.38 -7.66 -1.25
N MET A 93 -5.41 -7.79 -2.16
CA MET A 93 -5.65 -7.83 -3.61
C MET A 93 -6.59 -8.98 -4.00
N GLU A 94 -6.38 -10.18 -3.44
CA GLU A 94 -7.25 -11.33 -3.69
C GLU A 94 -8.68 -11.12 -3.20
N ARG A 95 -8.84 -10.39 -2.09
CA ARG A 95 -10.15 -10.09 -1.52
C ARG A 95 -10.95 -9.10 -2.38
N PHE A 96 -10.28 -8.28 -3.17
CA PHE A 96 -10.94 -7.44 -4.17
C PHE A 96 -11.71 -8.25 -5.22
N TRP A 97 -11.42 -9.56 -5.39
CA TRP A 97 -12.20 -10.44 -6.26
C TRP A 97 -13.71 -10.32 -6.00
N SER A 98 -14.12 -10.11 -4.75
CA SER A 98 -15.52 -9.90 -4.38
C SER A 98 -16.12 -8.56 -4.85
N PHE A 99 -15.37 -7.71 -5.54
CA PHE A 99 -15.86 -6.43 -6.05
C PHE A 99 -16.16 -6.42 -7.55
N ARG A 100 -15.91 -7.53 -8.27
CA ARG A 100 -15.91 -7.51 -9.74
C ARG A 100 -16.92 -8.42 -10.44
N HIS A 101 -17.77 -9.08 -9.68
CA HIS A 101 -18.82 -9.91 -10.27
C HIS A 101 -19.99 -9.03 -10.70
N HIS A 102 -20.51 -9.24 -11.90
CA HIS A 102 -21.55 -8.44 -12.56
C HIS A 102 -21.12 -7.00 -12.89
N HIS A 103 -20.54 -6.26 -11.96
CA HIS A 103 -20.02 -4.91 -12.14
C HIS A 103 -18.89 -4.63 -11.15
N LEU A 104 -18.08 -3.61 -11.44
CA LEU A 104 -16.97 -3.20 -10.58
C LEU A 104 -17.46 -2.26 -9.49
N LEU A 105 -17.58 -2.75 -8.25
CA LEU A 105 -18.03 -1.94 -7.12
C LEU A 105 -17.08 -0.80 -6.76
N THR A 106 -15.84 -0.85 -7.23
CA THR A 106 -14.81 0.18 -7.02
C THR A 106 -14.65 1.14 -8.20
N GLN A 107 -15.47 1.00 -9.24
CA GLN A 107 -15.45 1.85 -10.44
C GLN A 107 -15.56 3.34 -10.08
N GLY A 108 -14.77 4.15 -10.78
CA GLY A 108 -14.81 5.61 -10.64
C GLY A 108 -14.05 6.20 -9.46
N ARG A 109 -13.48 5.37 -8.58
CA ARG A 109 -12.58 5.83 -7.51
C ARG A 109 -11.23 6.25 -8.08
N VAL A 110 -10.51 7.03 -7.29
CA VAL A 110 -9.10 7.37 -7.57
C VAL A 110 -8.20 6.65 -6.58
N GLY A 111 -6.92 6.48 -6.92
CA GLY A 111 -6.00 5.79 -6.03
C GLY A 111 -4.57 6.26 -6.16
N ALA A 112 -3.79 5.92 -5.16
CA ALA A 112 -2.35 6.11 -5.09
C ALA A 112 -1.69 4.92 -4.40
N VAL A 113 -0.41 4.71 -4.66
CA VAL A 113 0.35 3.58 -4.11
C VAL A 113 1.61 4.07 -3.44
N VAL A 114 1.96 3.45 -2.32
CA VAL A 114 3.23 3.65 -1.60
C VAL A 114 3.92 2.29 -1.50
N VAL A 115 5.19 2.19 -1.90
CA VAL A 115 5.96 0.96 -1.75
C VAL A 115 7.34 1.25 -1.18
N ALA A 116 7.71 0.53 -0.11
CA ALA A 116 9.07 0.50 0.40
C ALA A 116 9.77 -0.80 -0.05
N GLY A 117 10.98 -0.71 -0.58
CA GLY A 117 11.77 -1.86 -1.02
C GLY A 117 13.24 -1.68 -0.69
N SER A 118 14.05 -2.75 -0.83
CA SER A 118 15.50 -2.70 -0.59
C SER A 118 16.22 -1.70 -1.50
N ASN A 119 15.64 -1.42 -2.67
CA ASN A 119 16.07 -0.37 -3.57
C ASN A 119 14.86 0.23 -4.32
N SER A 120 15.07 1.40 -4.95
CA SER A 120 14.03 2.14 -5.65
C SER A 120 13.50 1.43 -6.90
N GLU A 121 14.35 0.67 -7.60
CA GLU A 121 13.95 -0.05 -8.81
C GLU A 121 12.93 -1.14 -8.47
N LEU A 122 13.23 -1.98 -7.49
CA LEU A 122 12.32 -3.02 -7.01
C LEU A 122 11.01 -2.42 -6.50
N ALA A 123 11.08 -1.40 -5.64
CA ALA A 123 9.90 -0.71 -5.14
C ALA A 123 9.08 -0.11 -6.31
N GLY A 124 9.74 0.38 -7.35
CA GLY A 124 9.11 0.86 -8.57
C GLY A 124 8.31 -0.22 -9.29
N LYS A 125 8.94 -1.36 -9.60
CA LYS A 125 8.28 -2.49 -10.28
C LYS A 125 7.05 -3.00 -9.52
N LEU A 126 7.16 -3.12 -8.19
CA LEU A 126 6.04 -3.54 -7.35
C LEU A 126 4.95 -2.48 -7.29
N GLY A 127 5.32 -1.21 -7.26
CA GLY A 127 4.39 -0.09 -7.34
C GLY A 127 3.61 -0.10 -8.65
N ASP A 128 4.26 -0.36 -9.79
CA ASP A 128 3.59 -0.46 -11.10
C ASP A 128 2.60 -1.64 -11.14
N SER A 129 2.94 -2.77 -10.52
CA SER A 129 2.02 -3.91 -10.37
C SER A 129 0.77 -3.54 -9.56
N LEU A 130 0.93 -2.75 -8.49
CA LEU A 130 -0.21 -2.27 -7.69
C LEU A 130 -1.04 -1.22 -8.44
N LEU A 131 -0.43 -0.34 -9.23
CA LEU A 131 -1.16 0.59 -10.10
C LEU A 131 -2.00 -0.17 -11.12
N GLN A 132 -1.43 -1.20 -11.76
CA GLN A 132 -2.15 -2.07 -12.69
C GLN A 132 -3.31 -2.81 -12.00
N PHE A 133 -3.08 -3.31 -10.78
CA PHE A 133 -4.15 -3.90 -9.97
C PHE A 133 -5.29 -2.92 -9.74
N MET A 134 -5.01 -1.68 -9.33
CA MET A 134 -6.04 -0.66 -9.15
C MET A 134 -6.84 -0.41 -10.43
N GLN A 135 -6.16 -0.30 -11.57
CA GLN A 135 -6.80 -0.09 -12.87
C GLN A 135 -7.73 -1.25 -13.22
N ASN A 136 -7.32 -2.50 -12.97
CA ASN A 136 -8.14 -3.70 -13.21
C ASN A 136 -9.44 -3.72 -12.38
N TYR A 137 -9.49 -2.92 -11.32
CA TYR A 137 -10.67 -2.73 -10.46
C TYR A 137 -11.39 -1.39 -10.69
N GLY A 138 -11.12 -0.72 -11.81
CA GLY A 138 -11.78 0.53 -12.18
C GLY A 138 -11.38 1.73 -11.33
N ILE A 139 -10.28 1.63 -10.56
CA ILE A 139 -9.73 2.71 -9.75
C ILE A 139 -8.71 3.46 -10.58
N LYS A 140 -8.94 4.76 -10.81
CA LYS A 140 -8.00 5.61 -11.53
C LYS A 140 -6.77 5.88 -10.67
N ALA A 141 -5.71 5.11 -10.88
CA ALA A 141 -4.43 5.31 -10.19
C ALA A 141 -3.74 6.59 -10.69
N LEU A 142 -3.35 7.47 -9.76
CA LEU A 142 -2.70 8.77 -10.06
C LEU A 142 -1.18 8.67 -10.05
N GLY A 143 -0.62 7.71 -9.34
CA GLY A 143 0.81 7.51 -9.27
C GLY A 143 1.25 6.67 -8.06
N ARG A 144 2.55 6.48 -7.97
CA ARG A 144 3.20 5.76 -6.88
C ARG A 144 4.31 6.57 -6.23
N ILE A 145 4.53 6.30 -4.95
CA ILE A 145 5.67 6.79 -4.17
C ILE A 145 6.52 5.57 -3.82
N THR A 146 7.83 5.70 -3.97
CA THR A 146 8.78 4.66 -3.58
C THR A 146 9.71 5.16 -2.49
N ALA A 147 10.09 4.27 -1.57
CA ALA A 147 11.07 4.56 -0.55
C ALA A 147 12.07 3.41 -0.41
N ALA A 148 13.30 3.73 -0.06
CA ALA A 148 14.29 2.74 0.31
C ALA A 148 13.94 2.15 1.68
N GLY A 149 13.79 0.83 1.73
CA GLY A 149 13.64 0.06 2.96
C GLY A 149 14.99 -0.32 3.57
N ALA A 150 14.97 -0.70 4.83
CA ALA A 150 16.14 -1.34 5.44
C ALA A 150 16.35 -2.75 4.86
N ASN A 151 17.60 -3.15 4.70
CA ASN A 151 17.90 -4.53 4.35
C ASN A 151 17.54 -5.45 5.55
N PRO A 152 16.77 -6.53 5.36
CA PRO A 152 16.40 -7.44 6.44
C PRO A 152 17.58 -8.02 7.22
N CYS A 153 18.75 -8.20 6.56
CA CYS A 153 19.96 -8.70 7.21
C CYS A 153 20.43 -7.83 8.39
N LEU A 154 20.07 -6.54 8.41
CA LEU A 154 20.37 -5.66 9.55
C LEU A 154 19.72 -6.12 10.85
N GLY A 155 18.68 -6.93 10.78
CA GLY A 155 18.05 -7.55 11.94
C GLY A 155 18.88 -8.63 12.63
N CYS A 156 19.87 -9.19 11.93
CA CYS A 156 20.78 -10.21 12.48
C CYS A 156 21.83 -9.62 13.46
N ARG A 157 22.03 -8.29 13.45
CA ARG A 157 22.91 -7.59 14.37
C ARG A 157 24.31 -8.22 14.48
N ASP A 158 24.63 -8.78 15.65
CA ASP A 158 25.98 -9.29 15.97
C ASP A 158 26.42 -10.46 15.07
N SER A 159 25.49 -11.27 14.56
CA SER A 159 25.76 -12.36 13.62
C SER A 159 25.79 -11.93 12.15
N LEU A 160 25.65 -10.64 11.84
CA LEU A 160 25.60 -10.13 10.49
C LEU A 160 26.89 -10.42 9.70
N ASN A 161 28.04 -10.25 10.33
CA ASN A 161 29.35 -10.43 9.73
C ASN A 161 29.74 -11.89 9.53
N ASP A 162 29.15 -12.79 10.33
CA ASP A 162 29.43 -14.24 10.29
C ASP A 162 28.55 -14.97 9.26
N CYS A 163 27.60 -14.27 8.64
CA CYS A 163 26.65 -14.85 7.71
C CYS A 163 27.16 -14.78 6.28
N GLU A 164 27.48 -15.94 5.68
CA GLU A 164 27.88 -16.04 4.27
C GLU A 164 26.83 -15.55 3.25
N TYR A 165 25.55 -15.48 3.67
CA TYR A 165 24.43 -15.01 2.85
C TYR A 165 24.05 -13.56 3.13
N SER A 166 24.85 -12.84 3.93
CA SER A 166 24.54 -11.44 4.28
C SER A 166 24.64 -10.51 3.06
N ALA A 167 23.48 -10.08 2.55
CA ALA A 167 23.44 -9.08 1.48
C ALA A 167 24.06 -7.74 1.91
N VAL A 168 24.06 -7.42 3.19
CA VAL A 168 24.70 -6.22 3.73
C VAL A 168 26.22 -6.36 3.67
N VAL A 169 26.77 -7.49 4.12
CA VAL A 169 28.20 -7.75 4.05
C VAL A 169 28.68 -7.85 2.60
N ALA A 170 27.90 -8.49 1.74
CA ALA A 170 28.21 -8.55 0.29
C ALA A 170 28.27 -7.16 -0.36
N GLN A 171 27.45 -6.22 0.10
CA GLN A 171 27.38 -4.87 -0.47
C GLN A 171 28.38 -3.89 0.16
N TYR A 172 28.61 -3.98 1.48
CA TYR A 172 29.37 -2.97 2.25
C TYR A 172 30.64 -3.50 2.90
N GLY A 173 30.92 -4.81 2.80
CA GLY A 173 31.99 -5.47 3.53
C GLY A 173 31.63 -5.74 5.00
N LEU A 174 32.61 -6.23 5.77
CA LEU A 174 32.46 -6.43 7.19
C LEU A 174 32.23 -5.11 7.90
N LEU A 175 31.26 -5.05 8.78
CA LEU A 175 30.88 -3.85 9.51
C LEU A 175 31.36 -3.93 10.96
N GLU A 176 32.12 -2.95 11.41
CA GLU A 176 32.47 -2.80 12.84
C GLU A 176 31.23 -2.47 13.68
N ARG A 177 30.31 -1.70 13.11
CA ARG A 177 29.00 -1.37 13.71
C ARG A 177 27.96 -1.08 12.63
N ILE A 178 26.71 -1.36 12.96
CA ILE A 178 25.56 -1.03 12.09
C ILE A 178 25.20 0.44 12.30
N GLY A 179 25.53 1.28 11.32
CA GLY A 179 25.19 2.69 11.32
C GLY A 179 23.71 2.94 11.00
N THR A 180 23.12 4.01 11.54
CA THR A 180 21.71 4.37 11.32
C THR A 180 21.39 4.65 9.85
N ALA A 181 22.36 5.10 9.04
CA ALA A 181 22.20 5.36 7.62
C ALA A 181 21.78 4.11 6.83
N LEU A 182 22.22 2.91 7.23
CA LEU A 182 21.86 1.65 6.58
C LEU A 182 20.37 1.28 6.71
N TYR A 183 19.68 1.88 7.68
CA TYR A 183 18.24 1.71 7.83
C TYR A 183 17.43 2.63 6.91
N HIS A 184 18.10 3.52 6.18
CA HIS A 184 17.46 4.50 5.29
C HIS A 184 16.30 5.24 5.98
N PRO A 185 16.54 6.02 7.05
CA PRO A 185 15.48 6.74 7.77
C PRO A 185 14.63 7.57 6.81
N ILE A 186 13.31 7.61 7.04
CA ILE A 186 12.41 8.31 6.13
C ILE A 186 12.65 9.81 6.09
N GLU A 187 13.15 10.37 7.18
CA GLU A 187 13.50 11.77 7.34
C GLU A 187 14.58 12.22 6.34
N ASN A 188 15.44 11.27 5.94
CA ASN A 188 16.51 11.50 4.97
C ASN A 188 16.07 11.26 3.51
N GLN A 189 14.82 10.79 3.29
CA GLN A 189 14.26 10.53 1.97
C GLN A 189 13.35 11.67 1.51
N LEU A 190 13.90 12.89 1.46
CA LEU A 190 13.15 14.12 1.20
C LEU A 190 12.35 14.08 -0.11
N HIS A 191 12.88 13.39 -1.14
CA HIS A 191 12.17 13.20 -2.40
C HIS A 191 10.88 12.39 -2.22
N ALA A 192 10.91 11.29 -1.45
CA ALA A 192 9.73 10.46 -1.21
C ALA A 192 8.66 11.22 -0.41
N LEU A 193 9.08 12.02 0.57
CA LEU A 193 8.17 12.90 1.34
C LEU A 193 7.57 13.99 0.46
N LYS A 194 8.38 14.61 -0.41
CA LYS A 194 7.89 15.61 -1.37
C LYS A 194 6.87 15.00 -2.34
N ASP A 195 7.20 13.84 -2.92
CA ASP A 195 6.32 13.14 -3.85
C ASP A 195 5.00 12.73 -3.18
N ALA A 196 5.05 12.31 -1.90
CA ALA A 196 3.87 12.00 -1.12
C ALA A 196 2.94 13.21 -0.96
N ARG A 197 3.51 14.40 -0.69
CA ARG A 197 2.74 15.65 -0.60
C ARG A 197 2.11 16.03 -1.93
N VAL A 198 2.87 15.99 -3.01
CA VAL A 198 2.39 16.33 -4.37
C VAL A 198 1.26 15.37 -4.79
N LEU A 199 1.46 14.07 -4.57
CA LEU A 199 0.46 13.07 -4.91
C LEU A 199 -0.80 13.20 -4.04
N GLY A 200 -0.65 13.52 -2.75
CA GLY A 200 -1.77 13.80 -1.84
C GLY A 200 -2.60 15.01 -2.29
N GLN A 201 -1.96 16.10 -2.66
CA GLN A 201 -2.62 17.29 -3.20
C GLN A 201 -3.40 16.96 -4.50
N SER A 202 -2.76 16.22 -5.42
CA SER A 202 -3.37 15.76 -6.67
C SER A 202 -4.59 14.87 -6.41
N LEU A 203 -4.49 13.98 -5.40
CA LEU A 203 -5.58 13.11 -4.98
C LEU A 203 -6.76 13.92 -4.43
N GLY A 204 -6.49 14.89 -3.56
CA GLY A 204 -7.50 15.79 -2.99
C GLY A 204 -8.22 16.60 -4.06
N HIS A 205 -7.48 17.21 -4.98
CA HIS A 205 -8.03 17.92 -6.14
C HIS A 205 -8.94 17.03 -7.00
N LYS A 206 -8.49 15.80 -7.30
CA LYS A 206 -9.26 14.88 -8.14
C LYS A 206 -10.54 14.44 -7.47
N VAL A 207 -10.53 14.14 -6.18
CA VAL A 207 -11.72 13.77 -5.40
C VAL A 207 -12.72 14.91 -5.37
N ASN A 208 -12.28 16.14 -5.10
CA ASN A 208 -13.16 17.33 -5.09
C ASN A 208 -13.83 17.54 -6.46
N HIS A 209 -13.06 17.38 -7.54
CA HIS A 209 -13.60 17.53 -8.90
C HIS A 209 -14.66 16.47 -9.23
N LEU A 210 -14.45 15.21 -8.78
CA LEU A 210 -15.44 14.14 -8.96
C LEU A 210 -16.72 14.41 -8.18
N MET A 211 -16.59 14.93 -6.95
CA MET A 211 -17.74 15.29 -6.12
C MET A 211 -18.54 16.46 -6.73
N ALA A 212 -17.85 17.49 -7.24
CA ALA A 212 -18.49 18.64 -7.87
C ALA A 212 -19.28 18.30 -9.16
N ARG A 213 -18.89 17.22 -9.85
CA ARG A 213 -19.60 16.74 -11.07
C ARG A 213 -20.78 15.82 -10.80
N GLY A 214 -21.12 15.57 -9.53
CA GLY A 214 -22.24 14.68 -9.18
C GLY A 214 -22.03 13.22 -9.61
N VAL A 215 -20.79 12.81 -9.93
CA VAL A 215 -20.48 11.42 -10.24
C VAL A 215 -20.54 10.64 -8.93
N SER A 216 -21.79 10.31 -8.52
CA SER A 216 -22.00 9.29 -7.50
C SER A 216 -21.49 7.96 -8.04
N ALA A 217 -20.84 7.16 -7.22
CA ALA A 217 -20.36 5.82 -7.58
C ALA A 217 -21.51 4.83 -7.87
N GLU A 218 -22.73 5.33 -8.04
CA GLU A 218 -23.96 4.56 -8.25
C GLU A 218 -24.46 4.62 -9.71
N ALA A 219 -23.80 5.39 -10.57
CA ALA A 219 -24.21 5.51 -11.97
C ALA A 219 -23.14 4.91 -12.90
N VAL A 220 -23.08 3.59 -13.01
CA VAL A 220 -22.86 2.79 -14.24
C VAL A 220 -23.12 1.32 -13.92
#